data_378f082dc6819f5ae69181f39d3ecdb7
#
_entry.id   378f082dc6819f5ae69181f39d3ecdb7
#
_cell.length_a   1.000
_cell.length_b   1.000
_cell.length_c   1.000
_cell.angle_alpha   90.00
_cell.angle_beta   90.00
_cell.angle_gamma   90.00
#
_symmetry.space_group_name_H-M   'P 1'
#
loop_
_entity.id
_entity.type
_entity.pdbx_description
1 polymer ?
#
loop_
_entity_poly.entity_id
_entity_poly.type
_entity_poly.pdbx_seq_one_letter_code
_entity_poly.pdbx_strand_id
1 'polypeptide(L)'
;VRCPNHPATLRIIAAAGVPIAAPSGNTSGRPSPTTAQHMLEDMDGKIDAIVDGGSCAVGVESTIIDLTVTPPRLLRPGGLPLESLRAVLGEVTVDRAVTGQVAPGEKPRAPGMKYRHYAPKAPVTVVTGPAARSADYIRRHIGENAGVICFDEFAPLFSGHIIHRLGPADDKLAQAQHVFDALRTFDGTSVTEIWAQSPDDGGLGLAVANRLKKAAGFHVADASPLLLGITGPTGAGKTSALRALEKLGACVLDCDAVYHEQLRSDAALRGAITDAFGDVFGADGLLDRQKLGNIVFSDPAALEKLNTIIYTHLPRALRQRADASGADVVPLDA
;
A
#
# COMPACT_ATOMS: atom_id res chain seq x y z
N VAL A 1 22.15 13.38 0.71
CA VAL A 1 22.84 13.34 -0.60
C VAL A 1 22.02 12.50 -1.56
N ARG A 2 22.00 12.86 -2.85
CA ARG A 2 21.31 12.13 -3.90
C ARG A 2 22.29 11.83 -5.03
N CYS A 3 22.29 10.60 -5.53
CA CYS A 3 23.03 10.20 -6.73
C CYS A 3 22.02 9.72 -7.76
N PRO A 4 21.73 10.51 -8.82
CA PRO A 4 20.80 10.09 -9.88
C PRO A 4 21.44 8.99 -10.73
N ASN A 5 20.59 8.13 -11.31
CA ASN A 5 21.02 7.08 -12.25
C ASN A 5 20.83 7.47 -13.74
N HIS A 6 20.39 8.71 -14.02
CA HIS A 6 20.15 9.16 -15.40
C HIS A 6 21.45 9.63 -16.07
N PRO A 7 21.87 9.06 -17.21
CA PRO A 7 23.18 9.34 -17.81
C PRO A 7 23.42 10.82 -18.17
N ALA A 8 22.40 11.52 -18.70
CA ALA A 8 22.54 12.95 -19.02
C ALA A 8 22.71 13.78 -17.76
N THR A 9 21.95 13.49 -16.68
CA THR A 9 22.07 14.19 -15.42
C THR A 9 23.45 13.99 -14.78
N LEU A 10 23.98 12.78 -14.82
CA LEU A 10 25.34 12.51 -14.32
C LEU A 10 26.40 13.29 -15.10
N ARG A 11 26.27 13.39 -16.43
CA ARG A 11 27.20 14.21 -17.26
C ARG A 11 27.11 15.69 -16.93
N ILE A 12 25.90 16.22 -16.68
CA ILE A 12 25.71 17.62 -16.29
C ILE A 12 26.36 17.88 -14.94
N ILE A 13 26.16 17.00 -13.94
CA ILE A 13 26.77 17.13 -12.61
C ILE A 13 28.29 17.07 -12.71
N ALA A 14 28.83 16.12 -13.49
CA ALA A 14 30.26 15.98 -13.69
C ALA A 14 30.86 17.21 -14.37
N ALA A 15 30.21 17.76 -15.41
CA ALA A 15 30.66 18.95 -16.09
C ALA A 15 30.61 20.22 -15.23
N ALA A 16 29.65 20.30 -14.32
CA ALA A 16 29.54 21.42 -13.38
C ALA A 16 30.68 21.45 -12.36
N GLY A 17 31.26 20.30 -11.99
CA GLY A 17 32.39 20.21 -11.05
C GLY A 17 32.04 20.62 -9.62
N VAL A 18 30.75 20.85 -9.30
CA VAL A 18 30.26 21.28 -8.00
C VAL A 18 28.97 20.54 -7.62
N PRO A 19 28.64 20.41 -6.34
CA PRO A 19 27.34 19.93 -5.90
C PRO A 19 26.21 20.81 -6.43
N ILE A 20 25.11 20.20 -6.88
CA ILE A 20 23.94 20.89 -7.42
C ILE A 20 22.77 20.74 -6.45
N ALA A 21 22.17 21.85 -6.03
CA ALA A 21 20.91 21.85 -5.29
C ALA A 21 19.75 21.74 -6.29
N ALA A 22 18.96 20.67 -6.22
CA ALA A 22 17.90 20.39 -7.16
C ALA A 22 16.57 20.12 -6.44
N PRO A 23 15.65 21.11 -6.37
CA PRO A 23 14.27 20.89 -5.96
C PRO A 23 13.48 20.16 -7.06
N SER A 24 12.22 19.76 -6.75
CA SER A 24 11.29 19.36 -7.80
C SER A 24 10.91 20.56 -8.66
N GLY A 25 10.81 20.34 -9.98
CA GLY A 25 10.54 21.40 -10.95
C GLY A 25 9.05 21.73 -11.13
N ASN A 26 8.28 21.73 -10.04
CA ASN A 26 6.85 22.07 -10.03
C ASN A 26 6.57 23.31 -9.20
N THR A 27 5.46 23.98 -9.48
CA THR A 27 4.90 24.98 -8.58
C THR A 27 4.55 24.32 -7.25
N SER A 28 4.86 24.97 -6.13
CA SER A 28 4.68 24.42 -4.76
C SER A 28 3.25 23.91 -4.55
N GLY A 29 3.13 22.67 -4.08
CA GLY A 29 1.85 22.00 -3.81
C GLY A 29 1.27 21.21 -4.99
N ARG A 30 1.68 21.49 -6.22
CA ARG A 30 1.25 20.74 -7.41
C ARG A 30 1.95 19.36 -7.52
N PRO A 31 1.39 18.42 -8.30
CA PRO A 31 2.02 17.15 -8.59
C PRO A 31 3.40 17.32 -9.23
N SER A 32 4.37 16.47 -8.86
CA SER A 32 5.72 16.54 -9.44
C SER A 32 5.70 16.26 -10.94
N PRO A 33 6.54 16.97 -11.76
CA PRO A 33 6.64 16.74 -13.19
C PRO A 33 7.30 15.39 -13.48
N THR A 34 6.77 14.64 -14.42
CA THR A 34 7.32 13.36 -14.90
C THR A 34 7.73 13.41 -16.37
N THR A 35 7.43 14.51 -17.06
CA THR A 35 7.78 14.78 -18.44
C THR A 35 8.30 16.21 -18.61
N ALA A 36 8.99 16.51 -19.73
CA ALA A 36 9.40 17.88 -20.08
C ALA A 36 8.18 18.80 -20.26
N GLN A 37 7.05 18.27 -20.75
CA GLN A 37 5.81 19.04 -20.90
C GLN A 37 5.27 19.52 -19.54
N HIS A 38 5.26 18.68 -18.51
CA HIS A 38 4.87 19.08 -17.15
C HIS A 38 5.80 20.16 -16.58
N MET A 39 7.11 20.09 -16.91
CA MET A 39 8.06 21.14 -16.54
C MET A 39 7.74 22.46 -17.21
N LEU A 40 7.44 22.42 -18.53
CA LEU A 40 7.08 23.62 -19.31
C LEU A 40 5.81 24.28 -18.73
N GLU A 41 4.77 23.50 -18.44
CA GLU A 41 3.51 24.01 -17.85
C GLU A 41 3.73 24.76 -16.52
N ASP A 42 4.66 24.30 -15.69
CA ASP A 42 4.90 24.87 -14.36
C ASP A 42 5.97 25.99 -14.40
N MET A 43 6.94 25.95 -15.32
CA MET A 43 8.17 26.73 -15.27
C MET A 43 8.41 27.64 -16.49
N ASP A 44 7.51 27.67 -17.48
CA ASP A 44 7.64 28.57 -18.63
C ASP A 44 7.79 30.02 -18.16
N GLY A 45 8.75 30.73 -18.77
CA GLY A 45 9.10 32.11 -18.41
C GLY A 45 9.76 32.30 -17.02
N LYS A 46 10.04 31.21 -16.27
CA LYS A 46 10.69 31.27 -14.94
C LYS A 46 12.08 30.66 -14.91
N ILE A 47 12.45 29.89 -15.93
CA ILE A 47 13.76 29.24 -16.08
C ILE A 47 14.29 29.45 -17.51
N ASP A 48 15.60 29.33 -17.67
CA ASP A 48 16.26 29.64 -18.96
C ASP A 48 16.22 28.46 -19.94
N ALA A 49 16.21 27.21 -19.43
CA ALA A 49 16.26 26.03 -20.28
C ALA A 49 15.69 24.79 -19.59
N ILE A 50 15.17 23.85 -20.39
CA ILE A 50 14.78 22.50 -19.99
C ILE A 50 15.60 21.51 -20.80
N VAL A 51 16.25 20.56 -20.14
CA VAL A 51 16.86 19.41 -20.82
C VAL A 51 15.86 18.25 -20.74
N ASP A 52 15.28 17.90 -21.90
CA ASP A 52 14.37 16.79 -22.04
C ASP A 52 15.16 15.47 -22.04
N GLY A 53 15.02 14.69 -20.97
CA GLY A 53 15.59 13.36 -20.81
C GLY A 53 14.60 12.22 -21.09
N GLY A 54 13.41 12.54 -21.59
CA GLY A 54 12.28 11.63 -21.72
C GLY A 54 11.44 11.52 -20.47
N SER A 55 10.44 10.66 -20.50
CA SER A 55 9.55 10.38 -19.35
C SER A 55 10.32 9.72 -18.21
N CYS A 56 9.92 10.02 -16.96
CA CYS A 56 10.53 9.42 -15.79
C CYS A 56 10.26 7.91 -15.73
N ALA A 57 11.34 7.12 -15.63
CA ALA A 57 11.26 5.65 -15.64
C ALA A 57 10.48 5.06 -14.43
N VAL A 58 10.48 5.74 -13.29
CA VAL A 58 9.79 5.29 -12.06
C VAL A 58 8.53 6.11 -11.77
N GLY A 59 8.53 7.40 -12.11
CA GLY A 59 7.38 8.30 -11.98
C GLY A 59 7.16 8.89 -10.58
N VAL A 60 7.71 8.31 -9.52
CA VAL A 60 7.66 8.85 -8.15
C VAL A 60 9.04 9.30 -7.70
N GLU A 61 9.09 10.22 -6.71
CA GLU A 61 10.35 10.74 -6.19
C GLU A 61 11.14 9.70 -5.41
N SER A 62 12.40 10.03 -5.12
CA SER A 62 13.33 9.20 -4.37
C SER A 62 12.79 8.82 -3.00
N THR A 63 13.06 7.60 -2.58
CA THR A 63 12.89 7.13 -1.21
C THR A 63 13.80 7.95 -0.28
N ILE A 64 13.28 8.34 0.90
CA ILE A 64 14.05 9.06 1.92
C ILE A 64 14.05 8.23 3.19
N ILE A 65 15.25 7.89 3.65
CA ILE A 65 15.47 7.15 4.89
C ILE A 65 16.37 7.96 5.85
N ASP A 66 16.04 7.97 7.12
CA ASP A 66 16.84 8.53 8.19
C ASP A 66 17.70 7.41 8.81
N LEU A 67 19.01 7.50 8.61
CA LEU A 67 20.00 6.58 9.14
C LEU A 67 20.61 7.06 10.47
N THR A 68 20.17 8.22 10.98
CA THR A 68 20.68 8.79 12.24
C THR A 68 19.97 8.24 13.48
N VAL A 69 18.94 7.40 13.27
CA VAL A 69 18.16 6.73 14.32
C VAL A 69 18.24 5.22 14.20
N THR A 70 18.04 4.52 15.31
CA THR A 70 18.06 3.05 15.37
C THR A 70 16.72 2.55 15.93
N PRO A 71 16.00 1.68 15.23
CA PRO A 71 16.27 1.27 13.84
C PRO A 71 16.10 2.43 12.84
N PRO A 72 16.71 2.34 11.62
CA PRO A 72 16.53 3.32 10.55
C PRO A 72 15.07 3.57 10.25
N ARG A 73 14.74 4.82 9.83
CA ARG A 73 13.34 5.22 9.64
C ARG A 73 13.06 5.70 8.22
N LEU A 74 12.07 5.08 7.56
CA LEU A 74 11.55 5.54 6.28
C LEU A 74 10.73 6.82 6.49
N LEU A 75 11.20 7.94 5.93
CA LEU A 75 10.53 9.25 5.99
C LEU A 75 9.63 9.50 4.80
N ARG A 76 9.97 8.97 3.63
CA ARG A 76 9.17 9.06 2.40
C ARG A 76 9.37 7.82 1.55
N PRO A 77 8.31 7.05 1.24
CA PRO A 77 8.39 5.98 0.27
C PRO A 77 8.59 6.58 -1.15
N GLY A 78 9.31 5.87 -2.00
CA GLY A 78 9.64 6.31 -3.35
C GLY A 78 10.08 5.14 -4.23
N GLY A 79 10.92 5.40 -5.22
CA GLY A 79 11.34 4.41 -6.22
C GLY A 79 12.11 3.20 -5.69
N LEU A 80 12.65 3.26 -4.46
CA LEU A 80 13.24 2.10 -3.79
C LEU A 80 12.26 1.56 -2.75
N PRO A 81 11.74 0.32 -2.91
CA PRO A 81 10.77 -0.27 -2.00
C PRO A 81 11.28 -0.50 -0.58
N LEU A 82 10.38 -0.52 0.41
CA LEU A 82 10.70 -0.76 1.82
C LEU A 82 11.33 -2.15 2.02
N GLU A 83 10.86 -3.14 1.30
CA GLU A 83 11.35 -4.52 1.35
C GLU A 83 12.84 -4.59 0.94
N SER A 84 13.23 -3.84 -0.09
CA SER A 84 14.63 -3.75 -0.53
C SER A 84 15.52 -3.08 0.53
N LEU A 85 14.99 -2.07 1.24
CA LEU A 85 15.71 -1.46 2.34
C LEU A 85 15.89 -2.43 3.51
N ARG A 86 14.84 -3.18 3.86
CA ARG A 86 14.88 -4.19 4.92
C ARG A 86 15.82 -5.34 4.62
N ALA A 87 15.93 -5.74 3.35
CA ALA A 87 16.86 -6.79 2.93
C ALA A 87 18.33 -6.42 3.19
N VAL A 88 18.67 -5.12 3.19
CA VAL A 88 20.05 -4.64 3.40
C VAL A 88 20.28 -4.17 4.84
N LEU A 89 19.29 -3.49 5.44
CA LEU A 89 19.45 -2.78 6.72
C LEU A 89 18.85 -3.56 7.91
N GLY A 90 18.15 -4.66 7.65
CA GLY A 90 17.38 -5.38 8.66
C GLY A 90 16.09 -4.66 9.00
N GLU A 91 15.85 -4.36 10.28
CA GLU A 91 14.65 -3.65 10.69
C GLU A 91 14.66 -2.19 10.19
N VAL A 92 13.55 -1.77 9.56
CA VAL A 92 13.31 -0.38 9.15
C VAL A 92 11.91 0.00 9.61
N THR A 93 11.82 1.02 10.45
CA THR A 93 10.54 1.60 10.89
C THR A 93 9.99 2.56 9.83
N VAL A 94 8.67 2.76 9.83
CA VAL A 94 8.00 3.70 8.92
C VAL A 94 7.53 4.91 9.74
N ASP A 95 7.88 6.12 9.29
CA ASP A 95 7.46 7.35 9.96
C ASP A 95 5.93 7.51 9.86
N ARG A 96 5.31 8.02 10.92
CA ARG A 96 3.85 8.23 10.98
C ARG A 96 3.32 9.12 9.86
N ALA A 97 4.12 10.09 9.41
CA ALA A 97 3.77 10.98 8.29
C ALA A 97 3.66 10.27 6.92
N VAL A 98 4.09 9.02 6.83
CA VAL A 98 3.92 8.17 5.62
C VAL A 98 2.51 7.61 5.55
N THR A 99 1.98 7.14 6.67
CA THR A 99 0.71 6.40 6.74
C THR A 99 -0.48 7.24 7.20
N GLY A 100 -0.23 8.38 7.86
CA GLY A 100 -1.27 9.22 8.45
C GLY A 100 -0.92 10.70 8.45
N GLN A 101 -1.79 11.48 9.08
CA GLN A 101 -1.60 12.92 9.25
C GLN A 101 -0.52 13.20 10.28
N VAL A 102 0.31 14.20 9.99
CA VAL A 102 1.27 14.75 10.95
C VAL A 102 0.49 15.58 11.98
N ALA A 103 0.84 15.45 13.26
CA ALA A 103 0.17 16.20 14.31
C ALA A 103 0.30 17.72 14.11
N PRO A 104 -0.72 18.52 14.50
CA PRO A 104 -0.62 19.97 14.44
C PRO A 104 0.62 20.49 15.19
N GLY A 105 1.46 21.28 14.51
CA GLY A 105 2.68 21.85 15.10
C GLY A 105 3.94 21.00 14.91
N GLU A 106 3.87 19.78 14.42
CA GLU A 106 5.04 18.95 14.10
C GLU A 106 5.71 19.45 12.80
N LYS A 107 7.03 19.71 12.86
CA LYS A 107 7.80 20.16 11.69
C LYS A 107 8.09 18.98 10.75
N PRO A 108 7.82 19.10 9.45
CA PRO A 108 8.18 18.07 8.47
C PRO A 108 9.70 17.84 8.47
N ARG A 109 10.14 16.59 8.58
CA ARG A 109 11.57 16.20 8.60
C ARG A 109 12.14 16.03 7.18
N ALA A 110 11.29 15.92 6.17
CA ALA A 110 11.70 15.75 4.77
C ALA A 110 10.71 16.44 3.81
N PRO A 111 11.16 16.76 2.58
CA PRO A 111 10.27 17.24 1.52
C PRO A 111 9.13 16.25 1.23
N GLY A 112 7.92 16.76 0.99
CA GLY A 112 6.73 15.93 0.73
C GLY A 112 6.06 15.36 1.98
N MET A 113 6.52 15.68 3.21
CA MET A 113 5.86 15.27 4.45
C MET A 113 4.70 16.18 4.86
N LYS A 114 4.45 17.30 4.17
CA LYS A 114 3.32 18.19 4.47
C LYS A 114 1.99 17.43 4.34
N TYR A 115 0.99 17.86 5.13
CA TYR A 115 -0.35 17.26 5.22
C TYR A 115 -1.05 17.15 3.86
N ARG A 116 -1.11 18.23 3.06
CA ARG A 116 -1.65 18.25 1.71
C ARG A 116 -0.53 18.63 0.73
N HIS A 117 -0.24 17.72 -0.19
CA HIS A 117 0.78 17.88 -1.21
C HIS A 117 0.36 17.12 -2.47
N TYR A 118 0.80 17.57 -3.65
CA TYR A 118 0.42 16.98 -4.94
C TYR A 118 -1.08 17.14 -5.29
N ALA A 119 -1.78 18.04 -4.60
CA ALA A 119 -3.23 18.13 -4.71
C ALA A 119 -3.66 18.79 -6.02
N PRO A 120 -4.57 18.20 -6.79
CA PRO A 120 -5.30 18.87 -7.86
C PRO A 120 -6.26 19.91 -7.28
N LYS A 121 -6.89 20.69 -8.16
CA LYS A 121 -7.88 21.71 -7.76
C LYS A 121 -9.12 21.09 -7.12
N ALA A 122 -9.67 20.05 -7.75
CA ALA A 122 -10.80 19.30 -7.20
C ALA A 122 -10.38 18.43 -6.01
N PRO A 123 -11.23 18.27 -4.97
CA PRO A 123 -10.96 17.38 -3.85
C PRO A 123 -10.85 15.93 -4.32
N VAL A 124 -9.93 15.18 -3.71
CA VAL A 124 -9.70 13.76 -3.99
C VAL A 124 -10.21 12.92 -2.83
N THR A 125 -10.94 11.85 -3.14
CA THR A 125 -11.26 10.75 -2.22
C THR A 125 -10.50 9.51 -2.68
N VAL A 126 -9.65 8.96 -1.82
CA VAL A 126 -8.91 7.72 -2.09
C VAL A 126 -9.69 6.55 -1.54
N VAL A 127 -9.88 5.51 -2.34
CA VAL A 127 -10.53 4.27 -1.89
C VAL A 127 -9.51 3.16 -1.81
N THR A 128 -9.29 2.65 -0.60
CA THR A 128 -8.41 1.52 -0.28
C THR A 128 -9.18 0.21 -0.25
N GLY A 129 -8.47 -0.91 -0.20
CA GLY A 129 -9.04 -2.25 -0.19
C GLY A 129 -8.83 -3.01 -1.49
N PRO A 130 -9.38 -4.22 -1.62
CA PRO A 130 -9.27 -5.04 -2.84
C PRO A 130 -9.72 -4.28 -4.08
N ALA A 131 -8.99 -4.43 -5.20
CA ALA A 131 -9.20 -3.62 -6.40
C ALA A 131 -10.63 -3.68 -6.94
N ALA A 132 -11.25 -4.86 -6.98
CA ALA A 132 -12.64 -5.01 -7.41
C ALA A 132 -13.63 -4.33 -6.45
N ARG A 133 -13.38 -4.42 -5.14
CA ARG A 133 -14.24 -3.81 -4.12
C ARG A 133 -14.12 -2.29 -4.10
N SER A 134 -12.91 -1.75 -4.22
CA SER A 134 -12.68 -0.31 -4.30
C SER A 134 -13.32 0.29 -5.56
N ALA A 135 -13.29 -0.42 -6.71
CA ALA A 135 -14.00 0.00 -7.91
C ALA A 135 -15.52 0.01 -7.73
N ASP A 136 -16.09 -1.04 -7.13
CA ASP A 136 -17.53 -1.11 -6.86
C ASP A 136 -17.97 -0.07 -5.82
N TYR A 137 -17.14 0.20 -4.81
CA TYR A 137 -17.37 1.27 -3.84
C TYR A 137 -17.46 2.63 -4.55
N ILE A 138 -16.49 2.96 -5.40
CA ILE A 138 -16.49 4.19 -6.19
C ILE A 138 -17.77 4.27 -7.04
N ARG A 139 -18.09 3.21 -7.78
CA ARG A 139 -19.28 3.17 -8.64
C ARG A 139 -20.59 3.45 -7.90
N ARG A 140 -20.68 3.06 -6.62
CA ARG A 140 -21.88 3.30 -5.78
C ARG A 140 -21.96 4.70 -5.17
N HIS A 141 -20.84 5.44 -5.09
CA HIS A 141 -20.78 6.73 -4.38
C HIS A 141 -20.41 7.91 -5.27
N ILE A 142 -20.01 7.66 -6.51
CA ILE A 142 -19.54 8.69 -7.44
C ILE A 142 -20.69 9.58 -7.92
N GLY A 143 -20.47 10.94 -7.92
CA GLY A 143 -21.39 11.91 -8.47
C GLY A 143 -21.22 12.11 -9.97
N GLU A 144 -22.20 12.77 -10.61
CA GLU A 144 -22.24 12.95 -12.07
C GLU A 144 -21.00 13.67 -12.64
N ASN A 145 -20.50 14.69 -11.95
CA ASN A 145 -19.37 15.52 -12.40
C ASN A 145 -18.04 15.10 -11.77
N ALA A 146 -17.83 13.82 -11.53
CA ALA A 146 -16.61 13.31 -10.93
C ALA A 146 -15.58 12.88 -11.97
N GLY A 147 -14.30 13.04 -11.61
CA GLY A 147 -13.17 12.37 -12.26
C GLY A 147 -12.83 11.07 -11.56
N VAL A 148 -12.31 10.09 -12.29
CA VAL A 148 -11.94 8.79 -11.75
C VAL A 148 -10.50 8.45 -12.09
N ILE A 149 -9.73 8.10 -11.08
CA ILE A 149 -8.41 7.48 -11.21
C ILE A 149 -8.59 6.00 -10.87
N CYS A 150 -8.42 5.11 -11.83
CA CYS A 150 -8.68 3.68 -11.62
C CYS A 150 -7.64 2.79 -12.30
N PHE A 151 -7.62 1.52 -11.90
CA PHE A 151 -6.88 0.50 -12.63
C PHE A 151 -7.57 0.15 -13.93
N ASP A 152 -6.79 -0.33 -14.90
CA ASP A 152 -7.23 -0.55 -16.28
C ASP A 152 -8.43 -1.47 -16.39
N GLU A 153 -8.48 -2.52 -15.58
CA GLU A 153 -9.52 -3.55 -15.56
C GLU A 153 -10.90 -2.99 -15.20
N PHE A 154 -10.91 -1.88 -14.42
CA PHE A 154 -12.16 -1.31 -13.90
C PHE A 154 -12.61 -0.06 -14.65
N ALA A 155 -11.82 0.47 -15.59
CA ALA A 155 -12.19 1.65 -16.36
C ALA A 155 -13.57 1.53 -17.07
N PRO A 156 -13.99 0.36 -17.59
CA PRO A 156 -15.31 0.23 -18.18
C PRO A 156 -16.48 0.48 -17.22
N LEU A 157 -16.30 0.32 -15.92
CA LEU A 157 -17.33 0.58 -14.90
C LEU A 157 -17.67 2.07 -14.74
N PHE A 158 -16.82 2.95 -15.24
CA PHE A 158 -16.91 4.41 -15.07
C PHE A 158 -17.20 5.13 -16.41
N SER A 159 -17.76 4.41 -17.39
CA SER A 159 -18.16 5.01 -18.66
C SER A 159 -19.13 6.17 -18.42
N GLY A 160 -18.82 7.35 -19.00
CA GLY A 160 -19.56 8.59 -18.75
C GLY A 160 -18.85 9.59 -17.83
N HIS A 161 -17.79 9.18 -17.14
CA HIS A 161 -16.92 10.07 -16.35
C HIS A 161 -15.61 10.34 -17.08
N ILE A 162 -14.89 11.38 -16.63
CA ILE A 162 -13.51 11.62 -17.07
C ILE A 162 -12.62 10.65 -16.29
N ILE A 163 -11.95 9.73 -17.02
CA ILE A 163 -11.16 8.65 -16.44
C ILE A 163 -9.68 8.88 -16.74
N HIS A 164 -8.84 8.70 -15.72
CA HIS A 164 -7.41 8.48 -15.90
C HIS A 164 -7.03 7.08 -15.40
N ARG A 165 -6.37 6.31 -16.27
CA ARG A 165 -5.94 4.95 -15.95
C ARG A 165 -4.57 4.96 -15.30
N LEU A 166 -4.42 4.25 -14.16
CA LEU A 166 -3.12 4.10 -13.50
C LEU A 166 -2.24 2.99 -14.10
N GLY A 167 -2.82 2.13 -14.93
CA GLY A 167 -2.24 0.86 -15.35
C GLY A 167 -2.93 -0.34 -14.70
N PRO A 168 -2.48 -1.58 -14.99
CA PRO A 168 -3.02 -2.80 -14.39
C PRO A 168 -2.94 -2.79 -12.85
N ALA A 169 -3.90 -3.44 -12.18
CA ALA A 169 -3.96 -3.49 -10.71
C ALA A 169 -2.73 -4.18 -10.07
N ASP A 170 -2.09 -5.09 -10.78
CA ASP A 170 -0.89 -5.82 -10.36
C ASP A 170 0.43 -5.15 -10.81
N ASP A 171 0.41 -4.16 -11.71
CA ASP A 171 1.61 -3.46 -12.19
C ASP A 171 1.87 -2.16 -11.40
N LYS A 172 2.58 -2.30 -10.28
CA LYS A 172 2.93 -1.17 -9.41
C LYS A 172 3.89 -0.16 -10.07
N LEU A 173 4.67 -0.59 -11.08
CA LEU A 173 5.56 0.30 -11.81
C LEU A 173 4.76 1.20 -12.75
N ALA A 174 3.84 0.66 -13.52
CA ALA A 174 2.94 1.45 -14.36
C ALA A 174 2.16 2.46 -13.52
N GLN A 175 1.61 2.04 -12.37
CA GLN A 175 0.90 2.92 -11.45
C GLN A 175 1.77 4.06 -10.92
N ALA A 176 3.04 3.78 -10.58
CA ALA A 176 3.99 4.80 -10.15
C ALA A 176 4.33 5.80 -11.26
N GLN A 177 4.43 5.35 -12.51
CA GLN A 177 4.68 6.21 -13.68
C GLN A 177 3.51 7.16 -13.96
N HIS A 178 2.28 6.74 -13.73
CA HIS A 178 1.08 7.49 -14.10
C HIS A 178 0.47 8.34 -12.97
N VAL A 179 0.80 8.09 -11.69
CA VAL A 179 0.11 8.73 -10.55
C VAL A 179 0.13 10.25 -10.57
N PHE A 180 1.24 10.89 -10.97
CA PHE A 180 1.32 12.35 -11.04
C PHE A 180 0.63 12.90 -12.26
N ASP A 181 0.69 12.22 -13.39
CA ASP A 181 -0.07 12.58 -14.59
C ASP A 181 -1.58 12.48 -14.31
N ALA A 182 -2.03 11.41 -13.67
CA ALA A 182 -3.40 11.23 -13.22
C ALA A 182 -3.89 12.41 -12.36
N LEU A 183 -3.08 12.84 -11.40
CA LEU A 183 -3.45 13.97 -10.54
C LEU A 183 -3.45 15.33 -11.27
N ARG A 184 -2.68 15.48 -12.37
CA ARG A 184 -2.66 16.70 -13.20
C ARG A 184 -3.83 16.77 -14.20
N THR A 185 -4.25 15.63 -14.72
CA THR A 185 -5.25 15.53 -15.81
C THR A 185 -6.51 16.34 -15.53
N PHE A 186 -6.98 16.35 -14.29
CA PHE A 186 -8.26 16.95 -13.93
C PHE A 186 -8.21 18.47 -13.74
N ASP A 187 -7.03 19.09 -13.65
CA ASP A 187 -6.89 20.54 -13.40
C ASP A 187 -7.46 21.42 -14.53
N GLY A 188 -7.52 20.89 -15.75
CA GLY A 188 -8.09 21.53 -16.94
C GLY A 188 -9.54 21.16 -17.23
N THR A 189 -10.20 20.38 -16.36
CA THR A 189 -11.55 19.87 -16.57
C THR A 189 -12.58 20.55 -15.65
N SER A 190 -13.85 20.26 -15.87
CA SER A 190 -14.97 20.77 -15.05
C SER A 190 -15.36 19.85 -13.90
N VAL A 191 -14.54 18.83 -13.59
CA VAL A 191 -14.86 17.90 -12.49
C VAL A 191 -14.88 18.63 -11.15
N THR A 192 -15.83 18.27 -10.30
CA THR A 192 -16.04 18.87 -8.98
C THR A 192 -15.44 18.02 -7.85
N GLU A 193 -15.16 16.75 -8.13
CA GLU A 193 -14.53 15.79 -7.22
C GLU A 193 -13.72 14.74 -8.01
N ILE A 194 -12.80 14.08 -7.35
CA ILE A 194 -11.99 13.00 -7.93
C ILE A 194 -12.04 11.80 -6.99
N TRP A 195 -12.34 10.63 -7.54
CA TRP A 195 -12.28 9.36 -6.85
C TRP A 195 -11.10 8.54 -7.36
N ALA A 196 -10.27 8.02 -6.46
CA ALA A 196 -9.05 7.31 -6.82
C ALA A 196 -8.97 5.93 -6.17
N GLN A 197 -8.80 4.87 -6.97
CA GLN A 197 -8.39 3.57 -6.46
C GLN A 197 -6.94 3.63 -5.96
N SER A 198 -6.69 3.06 -4.77
CA SER A 198 -5.34 2.94 -4.20
C SER A 198 -4.80 1.52 -4.37
N PRO A 199 -3.53 1.35 -4.80
CA PRO A 199 -2.88 0.06 -4.68
C PRO A 199 -2.68 -0.34 -3.21
N ASP A 200 -2.37 -1.62 -2.99
CA ASP A 200 -1.84 -2.11 -1.72
C ASP A 200 -0.45 -1.53 -1.43
N ASP A 201 0.00 -1.65 -0.19
CA ASP A 201 1.26 -1.07 0.29
C ASP A 201 2.52 -1.90 -0.09
N GLY A 202 2.41 -2.95 -0.91
CA GLY A 202 3.55 -3.77 -1.35
C GLY A 202 4.41 -3.08 -2.42
N GLY A 203 5.71 -3.22 -2.32
CA GLY A 203 6.66 -2.70 -3.31
C GLY A 203 6.53 -1.20 -3.56
N LEU A 204 6.38 -0.80 -4.82
CA LEU A 204 6.12 0.59 -5.22
C LEU A 204 4.71 1.07 -4.84
N GLY A 205 3.79 0.16 -4.52
CA GLY A 205 2.42 0.49 -4.13
C GLY A 205 2.36 1.43 -2.93
N LEU A 206 3.23 1.25 -1.93
CA LEU A 206 3.34 2.16 -0.79
C LEU A 206 3.63 3.61 -1.23
N ALA A 207 4.49 3.80 -2.24
CA ALA A 207 4.78 5.13 -2.75
C ALA A 207 3.59 5.74 -3.49
N VAL A 208 2.92 4.97 -4.35
CA VAL A 208 1.71 5.41 -5.08
C VAL A 208 0.60 5.77 -4.11
N ALA A 209 0.27 4.87 -3.18
CA ALA A 209 -0.76 5.08 -2.15
C ALA A 209 -0.46 6.32 -1.30
N ASN A 210 0.81 6.54 -0.91
CA ASN A 210 1.21 7.74 -0.17
C ASN A 210 0.96 9.03 -0.98
N ARG A 211 1.24 9.05 -2.31
CA ARG A 211 1.00 10.21 -3.17
C ARG A 211 -0.49 10.52 -3.28
N LEU A 212 -1.32 9.51 -3.52
CA LEU A 212 -2.78 9.65 -3.57
C LEU A 212 -3.34 10.14 -2.23
N LYS A 213 -2.97 9.51 -1.11
CA LYS A 213 -3.41 9.92 0.24
C LYS A 213 -3.03 11.35 0.57
N LYS A 214 -1.83 11.81 0.18
CA LYS A 214 -1.40 13.21 0.37
C LYS A 214 -2.13 14.18 -0.55
N ALA A 215 -2.43 13.81 -1.80
CA ALA A 215 -3.27 14.61 -2.69
C ALA A 215 -4.69 14.79 -2.12
N ALA A 216 -5.23 13.74 -1.50
CA ALA A 216 -6.52 13.72 -0.85
C ALA A 216 -6.54 14.43 0.53
N GLY A 217 -5.40 14.88 1.05
CA GLY A 217 -5.32 15.34 2.46
C GLY A 217 -5.76 14.26 3.44
N PHE A 218 -5.50 12.98 3.12
CA PHE A 218 -5.91 11.80 3.87
C PHE A 218 -7.44 11.60 3.96
N HIS A 219 -8.20 12.11 3.00
CA HIS A 219 -9.60 11.73 2.83
C HIS A 219 -9.64 10.34 2.17
N VAL A 220 -9.81 9.32 2.99
CA VAL A 220 -9.71 7.90 2.59
C VAL A 220 -10.97 7.17 2.99
N ALA A 221 -11.56 6.42 2.06
CA ALA A 221 -12.60 5.43 2.30
C ALA A 221 -11.97 4.02 2.22
N ASP A 222 -12.38 3.11 3.10
CA ASP A 222 -11.92 1.73 3.08
C ASP A 222 -13.03 0.82 2.58
N ALA A 223 -12.80 0.17 1.44
CA ALA A 223 -13.70 -0.80 0.82
C ALA A 223 -13.40 -2.25 1.25
N SER A 224 -12.49 -2.46 2.20
CA SER A 224 -12.19 -3.78 2.73
C SER A 224 -13.40 -4.34 3.49
N PRO A 225 -13.57 -5.68 3.53
CA PRO A 225 -14.62 -6.28 4.33
C PRO A 225 -14.39 -6.05 5.84
N LEU A 226 -15.48 -5.87 6.57
CA LEU A 226 -15.43 -5.80 8.03
C LEU A 226 -15.13 -7.21 8.58
N LEU A 227 -13.99 -7.38 9.23
CA LEU A 227 -13.69 -8.59 9.98
C LEU A 227 -14.29 -8.51 11.39
N LEU A 228 -15.12 -9.49 11.74
CA LEU A 228 -15.80 -9.55 13.03
C LEU A 228 -15.37 -10.82 13.80
N GLY A 229 -14.49 -10.69 14.78
CA GLY A 229 -14.10 -11.81 15.63
C GLY A 229 -15.24 -12.26 16.54
N ILE A 230 -15.62 -13.53 16.47
CA ILE A 230 -16.63 -14.16 17.34
C ILE A 230 -15.91 -15.16 18.25
N THR A 231 -15.87 -14.86 19.54
CA THR A 231 -15.25 -15.72 20.54
C THR A 231 -16.18 -15.96 21.73
N GLY A 232 -15.89 -16.91 22.56
CA GLY A 232 -16.64 -17.22 23.77
C GLY A 232 -16.50 -18.68 24.21
N PRO A 233 -16.88 -19.02 25.46
CA PRO A 233 -16.77 -20.37 25.99
C PRO A 233 -17.71 -21.36 25.28
N THR A 234 -17.47 -22.64 25.48
CA THR A 234 -18.34 -23.71 24.98
C THR A 234 -19.77 -23.48 25.45
N GLY A 235 -20.75 -23.57 24.55
CA GLY A 235 -22.16 -23.34 24.86
C GLY A 235 -22.61 -21.87 24.84
N ALA A 236 -21.73 -20.91 24.58
CA ALA A 236 -22.07 -19.46 24.52
C ALA A 236 -22.97 -19.06 23.33
N GLY A 237 -23.27 -19.98 22.42
CA GLY A 237 -24.14 -19.72 21.27
C GLY A 237 -23.39 -19.18 20.05
N LYS A 238 -22.06 -19.28 19.99
CA LYS A 238 -21.23 -18.83 18.83
C LYS A 238 -21.79 -19.32 17.50
N THR A 239 -22.00 -20.64 17.37
CA THR A 239 -22.53 -21.25 16.14
C THR A 239 -23.90 -20.70 15.73
N SER A 240 -24.75 -20.37 16.69
CA SER A 240 -26.06 -19.78 16.40
C SER A 240 -25.92 -18.34 15.87
N ALA A 241 -25.01 -17.55 16.45
CA ALA A 241 -24.70 -16.20 15.99
C ALA A 241 -24.08 -16.22 14.59
N LEU A 242 -23.11 -17.10 14.34
CA LEU A 242 -22.47 -17.26 13.03
C LEU A 242 -23.49 -17.62 11.93
N ARG A 243 -24.37 -18.61 12.21
CA ARG A 243 -25.45 -18.99 11.27
C ARG A 243 -26.44 -17.84 11.01
N ALA A 244 -26.71 -17.01 12.01
CA ALA A 244 -27.55 -15.83 11.81
C ALA A 244 -26.89 -14.81 10.89
N LEU A 245 -25.58 -14.56 11.06
CA LEU A 245 -24.80 -13.67 10.19
C LEU A 245 -24.69 -14.20 8.75
N GLU A 246 -24.50 -15.51 8.57
CA GLU A 246 -24.54 -16.15 7.23
C GLU A 246 -25.86 -15.92 6.52
N LYS A 247 -26.99 -16.04 7.22
CA LYS A 247 -28.33 -15.76 6.63
C LYS A 247 -28.50 -14.29 6.24
N LEU A 248 -27.72 -13.38 6.81
CA LEU A 248 -27.69 -11.95 6.46
C LEU A 248 -26.68 -11.64 5.36
N GLY A 249 -26.02 -12.64 4.77
CA GLY A 249 -25.08 -12.49 3.67
C GLY A 249 -23.61 -12.38 4.08
N ALA A 250 -23.27 -12.60 5.36
CA ALA A 250 -21.89 -12.65 5.82
C ALA A 250 -21.22 -13.96 5.38
N CYS A 251 -19.89 -13.90 5.13
CA CYS A 251 -19.05 -15.06 4.84
C CYS A 251 -18.28 -15.47 6.10
N VAL A 252 -18.67 -16.53 6.76
CA VAL A 252 -17.98 -17.03 7.96
C VAL A 252 -16.68 -17.72 7.59
N LEU A 253 -15.58 -17.36 8.25
CA LEU A 253 -14.30 -18.05 8.18
C LEU A 253 -14.00 -18.74 9.50
N ASP A 254 -13.80 -20.06 9.42
CA ASP A 254 -13.30 -20.88 10.53
C ASP A 254 -11.78 -20.72 10.62
N CYS A 255 -11.30 -20.08 11.69
CA CYS A 255 -9.89 -19.79 11.89
C CYS A 255 -9.05 -21.07 12.02
N ASP A 256 -9.59 -22.12 12.65
CA ASP A 256 -8.90 -23.40 12.79
C ASP A 256 -8.77 -24.11 11.44
N ALA A 257 -9.82 -24.11 10.63
CA ALA A 257 -9.77 -24.67 9.28
C ALA A 257 -8.75 -23.95 8.41
N VAL A 258 -8.71 -22.61 8.45
CA VAL A 258 -7.73 -21.79 7.72
C VAL A 258 -6.31 -22.10 8.21
N TYR A 259 -6.09 -22.18 9.53
CA TYR A 259 -4.79 -22.53 10.10
C TYR A 259 -4.31 -23.91 9.64
N HIS A 260 -5.18 -24.93 9.69
CA HIS A 260 -4.83 -26.26 9.23
C HIS A 260 -4.50 -26.36 7.75
N GLU A 261 -5.16 -25.56 6.93
CA GLU A 261 -4.81 -25.49 5.50
C GLU A 261 -3.48 -24.78 5.29
N GLN A 262 -3.20 -23.68 6.02
CA GLN A 262 -1.89 -23.01 5.95
C GLN A 262 -0.74 -23.94 6.33
N LEU A 263 -0.89 -24.78 7.34
CA LEU A 263 0.08 -25.79 7.72
C LEU A 263 0.40 -26.82 6.60
N ARG A 264 -0.53 -27.00 5.65
CA ARG A 264 -0.33 -27.91 4.51
C ARG A 264 0.27 -27.18 3.28
N SER A 265 -0.13 -25.93 3.04
CA SER A 265 0.09 -25.22 1.78
C SER A 265 1.08 -24.04 1.87
N ASP A 266 1.26 -23.40 3.03
CA ASP A 266 2.15 -22.26 3.19
C ASP A 266 3.58 -22.71 3.49
N ALA A 267 4.44 -22.67 2.47
CA ALA A 267 5.85 -23.05 2.59
C ALA A 267 6.63 -22.16 3.57
N ALA A 268 6.26 -20.87 3.69
CA ALA A 268 6.93 -19.94 4.59
C ALA A 268 6.57 -20.22 6.05
N LEU A 269 5.30 -20.49 6.35
CA LEU A 269 4.85 -20.92 7.69
C LEU A 269 5.53 -22.24 8.07
N ARG A 270 5.55 -23.22 7.18
CA ARG A 270 6.20 -24.52 7.42
C ARG A 270 7.70 -24.37 7.68
N GLY A 271 8.39 -23.56 6.86
CA GLY A 271 9.81 -23.25 7.05
C GLY A 271 10.07 -22.62 8.41
N ALA A 272 9.31 -21.60 8.79
CA ALA A 272 9.46 -20.92 10.08
C ALA A 272 9.22 -21.86 11.29
N ILE A 273 8.27 -22.80 11.17
CA ILE A 273 8.03 -23.82 12.22
C ILE A 273 9.19 -24.81 12.27
N THR A 274 9.69 -25.28 11.13
CA THR A 274 10.83 -26.20 11.05
C THR A 274 12.11 -25.55 11.60
N ASP A 275 12.38 -24.31 11.26
CA ASP A 275 13.54 -23.56 11.77
C ASP A 275 13.48 -23.34 13.29
N ALA A 276 12.26 -23.21 13.83
CA ALA A 276 12.05 -22.96 15.24
C ALA A 276 12.07 -24.23 16.12
N PHE A 277 11.56 -25.35 15.60
CA PHE A 277 11.25 -26.57 16.38
C PHE A 277 11.86 -27.85 15.78
N GLY A 278 12.61 -27.74 14.71
CA GLY A 278 13.20 -28.87 14.02
C GLY A 278 12.19 -29.66 13.17
N ASP A 279 12.51 -30.92 12.90
CA ASP A 279 11.69 -31.77 12.03
C ASP A 279 10.44 -32.25 12.76
N VAL A 280 9.40 -31.41 12.74
CA VAL A 280 8.08 -31.69 13.32
C VAL A 280 7.03 -32.02 12.25
N PHE A 281 7.44 -32.19 11.00
CA PHE A 281 6.55 -32.63 9.91
C PHE A 281 6.88 -34.09 9.54
N GLY A 282 5.86 -34.90 9.33
CA GLY A 282 6.00 -36.29 8.89
C GLY A 282 6.47 -36.41 7.43
N ALA A 283 6.81 -37.66 7.02
CA ALA A 283 7.17 -37.95 5.64
C ALA A 283 6.04 -37.67 4.62
N ASP A 284 4.79 -37.66 5.09
CA ASP A 284 3.59 -37.26 4.36
C ASP A 284 3.41 -35.74 4.25
N GLY A 285 4.32 -34.98 4.85
CA GLY A 285 4.29 -33.51 4.88
C GLY A 285 3.28 -32.93 5.85
N LEU A 286 2.61 -33.72 6.69
CA LEU A 286 1.68 -33.25 7.69
C LEU A 286 2.41 -32.94 9.01
N LEU A 287 1.87 -31.94 9.75
CA LEU A 287 2.41 -31.60 11.07
C LEU A 287 2.17 -32.75 12.05
N ASP A 288 3.22 -33.25 12.68
CA ASP A 288 3.15 -34.17 13.82
C ASP A 288 2.77 -33.36 15.08
N ARG A 289 1.45 -33.32 15.36
CA ARG A 289 0.90 -32.57 16.49
C ARG A 289 1.40 -33.07 17.84
N GLN A 290 1.66 -34.37 17.97
CA GLN A 290 2.16 -34.93 19.21
C GLN A 290 3.61 -34.50 19.46
N LYS A 291 4.44 -34.53 18.41
CA LYS A 291 5.84 -34.12 18.48
C LYS A 291 5.97 -32.63 18.80
N LEU A 292 5.24 -31.77 18.07
CA LEU A 292 5.22 -30.33 18.36
C LEU A 292 4.61 -30.03 19.74
N GLY A 293 3.52 -30.69 20.10
CA GLY A 293 2.85 -30.54 21.40
C GLY A 293 3.78 -30.85 22.57
N ASN A 294 4.55 -31.92 22.49
CA ASN A 294 5.54 -32.28 23.53
C ASN A 294 6.61 -31.19 23.72
N ILE A 295 6.97 -30.47 22.67
CA ILE A 295 7.93 -29.36 22.75
C ILE A 295 7.26 -28.11 23.40
N VAL A 296 6.12 -27.67 22.85
CA VAL A 296 5.55 -26.37 23.21
C VAL A 296 4.78 -26.38 24.53
N PHE A 297 4.19 -27.51 24.95
CA PHE A 297 3.49 -27.58 26.23
C PHE A 297 4.43 -27.81 27.41
N SER A 298 5.66 -28.24 27.18
CA SER A 298 6.69 -28.39 28.22
C SER A 298 7.52 -27.13 28.47
N ASP A 299 7.48 -26.17 27.53
CA ASP A 299 8.25 -24.92 27.59
C ASP A 299 7.38 -23.69 27.19
N PRO A 300 7.05 -22.79 28.14
CA PRO A 300 6.29 -21.58 27.85
C PRO A 300 6.93 -20.67 26.81
N ALA A 301 8.27 -20.62 26.71
CA ALA A 301 8.97 -19.80 25.70
C ALA A 301 8.80 -20.39 24.29
N ALA A 302 8.80 -21.73 24.18
CA ALA A 302 8.52 -22.42 22.93
C ALA A 302 7.07 -22.18 22.47
N LEU A 303 6.11 -22.19 23.39
CA LEU A 303 4.72 -21.87 23.07
C LEU A 303 4.54 -20.43 22.59
N GLU A 304 5.19 -19.47 23.24
CA GLU A 304 5.18 -18.07 22.83
C GLU A 304 5.80 -17.88 21.43
N LYS A 305 6.90 -18.58 21.17
CA LYS A 305 7.55 -18.58 19.84
C LYS A 305 6.63 -19.15 18.75
N LEU A 306 5.91 -20.25 19.04
CA LEU A 306 4.93 -20.82 18.10
C LEU A 306 3.79 -19.82 17.85
N ASN A 307 3.23 -19.21 18.89
CA ASN A 307 2.19 -18.21 18.76
C ASN A 307 2.65 -17.01 17.90
N THR A 308 3.87 -16.53 18.09
CA THR A 308 4.45 -15.43 17.30
C THR A 308 4.53 -15.80 15.81
N ILE A 309 4.95 -17.02 15.49
CA ILE A 309 4.98 -17.53 14.12
C ILE A 309 3.57 -17.56 13.52
N ILE A 310 2.62 -18.17 14.23
CA ILE A 310 1.22 -18.29 13.78
C ILE A 310 0.59 -16.92 13.57
N TYR A 311 0.73 -15.99 14.54
CA TYR A 311 0.18 -14.64 14.45
C TYR A 311 0.82 -13.76 13.38
N THR A 312 1.95 -14.17 12.82
CA THR A 312 2.56 -13.51 11.64
C THR A 312 1.87 -13.97 10.34
N HIS A 313 1.46 -15.23 10.24
CA HIS A 313 0.96 -15.83 8.99
C HIS A 313 -0.58 -15.88 8.92
N LEU A 314 -1.24 -16.35 9.98
CA LEU A 314 -2.69 -16.60 9.99
C LEU A 314 -3.53 -15.34 9.70
N PRO A 315 -3.27 -14.15 10.27
CA PRO A 315 -4.06 -12.95 9.97
C PRO A 315 -3.99 -12.54 8.49
N ARG A 316 -2.85 -12.77 7.85
CA ARG A 316 -2.69 -12.50 6.41
C ARG A 316 -3.55 -13.45 5.57
N ALA A 317 -3.55 -14.73 5.88
CA ALA A 317 -4.37 -15.73 5.19
C ALA A 317 -5.87 -15.47 5.38
N LEU A 318 -6.29 -15.12 6.60
CA LEU A 318 -7.68 -14.72 6.90
C LEU A 318 -8.09 -13.49 6.11
N ARG A 319 -7.24 -12.46 6.04
CA ARG A 319 -7.50 -11.24 5.26
C ARG A 319 -7.64 -11.56 3.77
N GLN A 320 -6.73 -12.34 3.19
CA GLN A 320 -6.80 -12.72 1.78
C GLN A 320 -8.12 -13.47 1.43
N ARG A 321 -8.58 -14.36 2.33
CA ARG A 321 -9.86 -15.06 2.13
C ARG A 321 -11.06 -14.14 2.29
N ALA A 322 -11.01 -13.26 3.27
CA ALA A 322 -12.05 -12.25 3.46
C ALA A 322 -12.17 -11.36 2.21
N ASP A 323 -11.05 -10.89 1.69
CA ASP A 323 -11.01 -10.05 0.48
C ASP A 323 -11.57 -10.79 -0.74
N ALA A 324 -11.28 -12.09 -0.87
CA ALA A 324 -11.77 -12.95 -1.96
C ALA A 324 -13.24 -13.36 -1.81
N SER A 325 -13.82 -13.27 -0.61
CA SER A 325 -15.19 -13.74 -0.33
C SER A 325 -16.29 -12.93 -1.02
N GLY A 326 -16.01 -11.67 -1.36
CA GLY A 326 -17.02 -10.73 -1.90
C GLY A 326 -18.02 -10.21 -0.85
N ALA A 327 -18.04 -10.74 0.37
CA ALA A 327 -18.94 -10.33 1.44
C ALA A 327 -18.50 -9.02 2.11
N ASP A 328 -19.44 -8.16 2.50
CA ASP A 328 -19.13 -6.91 3.22
C ASP A 328 -18.75 -7.14 4.68
N VAL A 329 -19.21 -8.24 5.26
CA VAL A 329 -18.92 -8.64 6.64
C VAL A 329 -18.41 -10.08 6.65
N VAL A 330 -17.29 -10.30 7.32
CA VAL A 330 -16.65 -11.62 7.41
C VAL A 330 -16.42 -11.96 8.89
N PRO A 331 -17.35 -12.72 9.50
CA PRO A 331 -17.18 -13.25 10.85
C PRO A 331 -16.04 -14.27 10.88
N LEU A 332 -15.20 -14.17 11.90
CA LEU A 332 -14.11 -15.09 12.20
C LEU A 332 -14.55 -15.94 13.40
N ASP A 333 -14.70 -17.25 13.20
CA ASP A 333 -14.92 -18.23 14.29
C ASP A 333 -13.57 -18.58 14.91
N ALA A 334 -13.36 -18.14 16.18
CA ALA A 334 -12.10 -18.25 16.90
C ALA A 334 -12.29 -18.88 18.29
#